data_0abb512cf5642bc30b76e156df2d30a2
#
_entry.id   0abb512cf5642bc30b76e156df2d30a2
#
_cell.length_a   1.000
_cell.length_b   1.000
_cell.length_c   1.000
_cell.angle_alpha   90.00
_cell.angle_beta   90.00
_cell.angle_gamma   90.00
#
_symmetry.space_group_name_H-M   'P 1'
#
loop_
_entity.id
_entity.type
_entity.pdbx_description
1 polymer ?
#
loop_
_entity_poly.entity_id
_entity_poly.type
_entity_poly.pdbx_seq_one_letter_code
_entity_poly.pdbx_strand_id
1 'polypeptide(L)'
;MKTLKLKNGKYFHGQYENNEKTKGWFIGSFFDKGNYCKTDKLEIMYCFHKKGDIIETHYHKKKVELLIILQGSAKYTINGKDILLKKGDFLFIDVNNLISGEFIKPSKIFAIHSPSIPSDKFKP
;
A
#
# COMPACT_ATOMS: atom_id res chain seq x y z
N MET A 1 21.25 -20.20 32.78
CA MET A 1 20.66 -19.38 31.69
C MET A 1 19.21 -19.80 31.46
N LYS A 2 18.29 -18.83 31.45
CA LYS A 2 16.88 -19.13 31.15
C LYS A 2 16.69 -19.24 29.65
N THR A 3 16.06 -20.33 29.22
CA THR A 3 15.64 -20.49 27.83
C THR A 3 14.32 -19.73 27.62
N LEU A 4 14.29 -18.83 26.64
CA LEU A 4 13.06 -18.17 26.25
C LEU A 4 12.17 -19.14 25.48
N LYS A 5 10.91 -19.24 25.92
CA LYS A 5 9.89 -19.98 25.18
C LYS A 5 8.98 -18.98 24.48
N LEU A 6 9.14 -18.90 23.15
CA LEU A 6 8.36 -17.98 22.33
C LEU A 6 7.42 -18.77 21.44
N LYS A 7 6.21 -18.28 21.31
CA LYS A 7 5.28 -18.75 20.28
C LYS A 7 5.64 -18.06 18.98
N ASN A 8 6.39 -18.74 18.13
CA ASN A 8 6.91 -18.14 16.90
C ASN A 8 5.81 -17.85 15.88
N GLY A 9 5.76 -16.63 15.41
CA GLY A 9 5.03 -16.28 14.20
C GLY A 9 5.83 -16.72 12.97
N LYS A 10 5.19 -16.65 11.80
CA LYS A 10 5.88 -16.95 10.54
C LYS A 10 6.75 -15.78 10.10
N TYR A 11 7.77 -16.08 9.32
CA TYR A 11 8.57 -15.08 8.61
C TYR A 11 8.88 -15.59 7.21
N PHE A 12 9.10 -14.64 6.29
CA PHE A 12 9.48 -14.98 4.92
C PHE A 12 10.19 -13.79 4.29
N HIS A 13 10.85 -14.05 3.16
CA HIS A 13 11.50 -13.01 2.37
C HIS A 13 11.32 -13.32 0.89
N GLY A 14 11.48 -12.30 0.05
CA GLY A 14 11.34 -12.45 -1.40
C GLY A 14 11.72 -11.19 -2.14
N GLN A 15 11.38 -11.15 -3.42
CA GLN A 15 11.62 -10.00 -4.29
C GLN A 15 10.33 -9.19 -4.44
N TYR A 16 10.39 -7.88 -4.23
CA TYR A 16 9.20 -7.04 -4.36
C TYR A 16 8.96 -6.55 -5.79
N GLU A 17 9.95 -6.61 -6.68
CA GLU A 17 9.86 -5.96 -7.99
C GLU A 17 9.14 -6.78 -9.05
N ASN A 18 9.24 -8.09 -9.06
CA ASN A 18 8.75 -8.94 -10.15
C ASN A 18 7.40 -9.59 -9.86
N ASN A 19 6.38 -8.76 -9.61
CA ASN A 19 5.04 -9.24 -9.27
C ASN A 19 3.97 -8.78 -10.27
N GLU A 20 4.25 -8.93 -11.57
CA GLU A 20 3.37 -8.48 -12.64
C GLU A 20 2.02 -9.19 -12.64
N LYS A 21 1.98 -10.49 -12.34
CA LYS A 21 0.75 -11.28 -12.29
C LYS A 21 -0.23 -10.78 -11.24
N THR A 22 0.26 -10.16 -10.19
CA THR A 22 -0.52 -9.61 -9.09
C THR A 22 -0.58 -8.09 -9.14
N LYS A 23 -0.22 -7.48 -10.27
CA LYS A 23 -0.21 -6.02 -10.48
C LYS A 23 0.60 -5.28 -9.44
N GLY A 24 1.70 -5.88 -8.99
CA GLY A 24 2.60 -5.31 -8.02
C GLY A 24 2.38 -5.73 -6.57
N TRP A 25 1.27 -6.37 -6.24
CA TRP A 25 1.03 -6.87 -4.89
C TRP A 25 1.96 -8.04 -4.58
N PHE A 26 2.61 -8.03 -3.42
CA PHE A 26 3.52 -9.11 -3.03
C PHE A 26 3.28 -9.65 -1.61
N ILE A 27 2.43 -9.02 -0.80
CA ILE A 27 1.97 -9.50 0.50
C ILE A 27 0.50 -9.15 0.64
N GLY A 28 -0.32 -10.06 1.16
CA GLY A 28 -1.71 -9.76 1.46
C GLY A 28 -2.58 -11.01 1.62
N SER A 29 -3.83 -10.77 2.03
CA SER A 29 -4.81 -11.83 2.27
C SER A 29 -5.35 -12.45 0.99
N PHE A 30 -5.16 -11.81 -0.15
CA PHE A 30 -5.68 -12.23 -1.45
C PHE A 30 -4.86 -13.35 -2.11
N PHE A 31 -3.71 -13.73 -1.54
CA PHE A 31 -2.94 -14.87 -2.03
C PHE A 31 -3.62 -16.18 -1.67
N ASP A 32 -3.34 -17.23 -2.47
CA ASP A 32 -3.93 -18.55 -2.27
C ASP A 32 -3.49 -19.17 -0.95
N LYS A 33 -4.34 -20.00 -0.39
CA LYS A 33 -4.03 -20.80 0.80
C LYS A 33 -2.77 -21.62 0.54
N GLY A 34 -1.84 -21.56 1.47
CA GLY A 34 -0.52 -22.23 1.34
C GLY A 34 0.58 -21.36 0.79
N ASN A 35 0.25 -20.19 0.20
CA ASN A 35 1.25 -19.22 -0.19
C ASN A 35 1.73 -18.47 1.06
N TYR A 36 3.04 -18.48 1.33
CA TYR A 36 3.57 -17.85 2.53
C TYR A 36 3.52 -16.31 2.48
N CYS A 37 3.25 -15.70 1.33
CA CYS A 37 2.97 -14.26 1.22
C CYS A 37 1.56 -13.90 1.69
N LYS A 38 0.71 -14.90 1.97
CA LYS A 38 -0.64 -14.68 2.46
C LYS A 38 -0.64 -14.29 3.93
N THR A 39 -1.22 -13.13 4.22
CA THR A 39 -1.43 -12.67 5.60
C THR A 39 -2.62 -11.70 5.62
N ASP A 40 -3.32 -11.63 6.74
CA ASP A 40 -4.37 -10.65 6.95
C ASP A 40 -3.90 -9.40 7.69
N LYS A 41 -2.63 -9.36 8.08
CA LYS A 41 -2.08 -8.26 8.89
C LYS A 41 -1.80 -7.00 8.10
N LEU A 42 -1.38 -7.17 6.86
CA LEU A 42 -1.12 -6.06 5.95
C LEU A 42 -1.15 -6.52 4.51
N GLU A 43 -1.23 -5.57 3.60
CA GLU A 43 -1.04 -5.80 2.16
C GLU A 43 -0.09 -4.74 1.62
N ILE A 44 0.83 -5.15 0.73
CA ILE A 44 1.83 -4.24 0.18
C ILE A 44 1.92 -4.43 -1.32
N MET A 45 1.94 -3.29 -2.02
CA MET A 45 2.13 -3.23 -3.47
C MET A 45 3.34 -2.37 -3.79
N TYR A 46 4.17 -2.85 -4.72
CA TYR A 46 5.15 -2.03 -5.42
C TYR A 46 4.58 -1.67 -6.78
N CYS A 47 4.47 -0.39 -7.10
CA CYS A 47 3.76 0.05 -8.28
C CYS A 47 4.53 1.13 -9.02
N PHE A 48 4.47 1.06 -10.34
CA PHE A 48 4.92 2.10 -11.23
C PHE A 48 3.72 2.86 -11.77
N HIS A 49 3.76 4.19 -11.70
CA HIS A 49 2.76 5.06 -12.30
C HIS A 49 3.38 5.96 -13.36
N LYS A 50 2.66 6.14 -14.44
CA LYS A 50 3.02 7.09 -15.49
C LYS A 50 2.60 8.48 -15.08
N LYS A 51 3.27 9.50 -15.66
CA LYS A 51 2.78 10.87 -15.56
C LYS A 51 1.33 10.94 -16.03
N GLY A 52 0.47 11.55 -15.22
CA GLY A 52 -0.94 11.71 -15.52
C GLY A 52 -1.86 10.61 -14.99
N ASP A 53 -1.29 9.51 -14.45
CA ASP A 53 -2.10 8.49 -13.80
C ASP A 53 -2.88 9.10 -12.64
N ILE A 54 -4.15 8.71 -12.54
CA ILE A 54 -5.08 9.26 -11.56
C ILE A 54 -5.47 8.17 -10.56
N ILE A 55 -5.49 8.54 -9.29
CA ILE A 55 -6.11 7.77 -8.22
C ILE A 55 -7.51 8.35 -8.02
N GLU A 56 -8.53 7.55 -8.38
CA GLU A 56 -9.93 7.98 -8.23
C GLU A 56 -10.29 8.20 -6.78
N THR A 57 -11.18 9.14 -6.52
CA THR A 57 -11.64 9.48 -5.18
C THR A 57 -12.26 8.26 -4.51
N HIS A 58 -11.75 7.92 -3.33
CA HIS A 58 -12.21 6.78 -2.54
C HIS A 58 -11.88 6.99 -1.07
N TYR A 59 -12.39 6.09 -0.23
CA TYR A 59 -12.04 6.06 1.19
C TYR A 59 -12.03 4.62 1.71
N HIS A 60 -11.38 4.43 2.84
CA HIS A 60 -11.32 3.15 3.57
C HIS A 60 -12.00 3.30 4.91
N LYS A 61 -12.70 2.27 5.36
CA LYS A 61 -13.42 2.28 6.64
C LYS A 61 -12.67 1.58 7.76
N LYS A 62 -11.82 0.61 7.43
CA LYS A 62 -11.16 -0.28 8.40
C LYS A 62 -9.65 -0.28 8.29
N LYS A 63 -9.11 -0.14 7.08
CA LYS A 63 -7.67 -0.19 6.87
C LYS A 63 -7.06 1.20 6.75
N VAL A 64 -5.87 1.35 7.32
CA VAL A 64 -5.05 2.54 7.11
C VAL A 64 -4.13 2.34 5.91
N GLU A 65 -3.68 3.43 5.33
CA GLU A 65 -2.78 3.40 4.18
C GLU A 65 -1.50 4.17 4.49
N LEU A 66 -0.37 3.59 4.10
CA LEU A 66 0.92 4.27 4.08
C LEU A 66 1.45 4.25 2.65
N LEU A 67 1.63 5.43 2.08
CA LEU A 67 2.20 5.62 0.76
C LEU A 67 3.63 6.09 0.89
N ILE A 68 4.54 5.46 0.15
CA ILE A 68 5.96 5.84 0.13
C ILE A 68 6.36 6.13 -1.30
N ILE A 69 6.91 7.32 -1.55
CA ILE A 69 7.39 7.72 -2.87
C ILE A 69 8.86 7.37 -2.98
N LEU A 70 9.17 6.35 -3.79
CA LEU A 70 10.55 5.93 -4.03
C LEU A 70 11.22 6.78 -5.11
N GLN A 71 10.45 7.17 -6.14
CA GLN A 71 10.89 8.05 -7.24
C GLN A 71 9.68 8.80 -7.76
N GLY A 72 9.92 9.97 -8.34
CA GLY A 72 8.88 10.75 -8.97
C GLY A 72 8.19 11.74 -8.05
N SER A 73 6.96 12.10 -8.41
CA SER A 73 6.17 13.03 -7.62
C SER A 73 4.69 12.86 -7.91
N ALA A 74 3.86 13.14 -6.89
CA ALA A 74 2.43 13.04 -6.96
C ALA A 74 1.75 14.17 -6.18
N LYS A 75 0.57 14.56 -6.63
CA LYS A 75 -0.30 15.47 -5.87
C LYS A 75 -1.46 14.63 -5.35
N TYR A 76 -1.50 14.43 -4.04
CA TYR A 76 -2.64 13.79 -3.38
C TYR A 76 -3.57 14.85 -2.81
N THR A 77 -4.86 14.57 -2.87
CA THR A 77 -5.88 15.43 -2.27
C THR A 77 -6.59 14.64 -1.19
N ILE A 78 -6.48 15.13 0.04
CA ILE A 78 -7.11 14.50 1.21
C ILE A 78 -8.17 15.46 1.76
N ASN A 79 -9.43 15.03 1.69
CA ASN A 79 -10.57 15.86 2.15
C ASN A 79 -10.57 17.26 1.52
N GLY A 80 -10.26 17.33 0.22
CA GLY A 80 -10.19 18.59 -0.51
C GLY A 80 -8.90 19.38 -0.35
N LYS A 81 -7.93 18.89 0.42
CA LYS A 81 -6.67 19.58 0.66
C LYS A 81 -5.54 18.91 -0.12
N ASP A 82 -4.84 19.69 -0.93
CA ASP A 82 -3.75 19.18 -1.77
C ASP A 82 -2.46 19.02 -0.98
N ILE A 83 -1.78 17.90 -1.22
CA ILE A 83 -0.49 17.57 -0.65
C ILE A 83 0.44 17.18 -1.79
N LEU A 84 1.54 17.88 -1.96
CA LEU A 84 2.54 17.55 -2.96
C LEU A 84 3.59 16.63 -2.36
N LEU A 85 3.74 15.44 -2.99
CA LEU A 85 4.69 14.42 -2.56
C LEU A 85 5.80 14.26 -3.59
N LYS A 86 7.02 14.04 -3.12
CA LYS A 86 8.20 13.81 -3.96
C LYS A 86 9.03 12.65 -3.40
N LYS A 87 10.06 12.26 -4.11
CA LYS A 87 10.98 11.20 -3.71
C LYS A 87 11.38 11.35 -2.24
N GLY A 88 11.22 10.28 -1.48
CA GLY A 88 11.56 10.24 -0.06
C GLY A 88 10.42 10.61 0.88
N ASP A 89 9.32 11.12 0.34
CA ASP A 89 8.17 11.47 1.17
C ASP A 89 7.31 10.24 1.45
N PHE A 90 6.60 10.29 2.56
CA PHE A 90 5.53 9.35 2.85
C PHE A 90 4.25 10.09 3.19
N LEU A 91 3.12 9.40 3.02
CA LEU A 91 1.81 9.91 3.41
C LEU A 91 1.08 8.81 4.16
N PHE A 92 0.74 9.06 5.41
CA PHE A 92 -0.10 8.16 6.22
C PHE A 92 -1.54 8.66 6.18
N ILE A 93 -2.47 7.75 5.90
CA ILE A 93 -3.88 8.09 5.78
C ILE A 93 -4.68 7.14 6.66
N ASP A 94 -5.29 7.66 7.71
CA ASP A 94 -6.18 6.91 8.56
C ASP A 94 -7.55 6.69 7.88
N VAL A 95 -8.41 5.92 8.52
CA VAL A 95 -9.73 5.59 7.97
C VAL A 95 -10.61 6.83 7.78
N ASN A 96 -11.58 6.73 6.87
CA ASN A 96 -12.61 7.74 6.65
C ASN A 96 -12.10 9.09 6.14
N ASN A 97 -10.99 9.08 5.40
CA ASN A 97 -10.51 10.24 4.66
C ASN A 97 -10.81 10.06 3.17
N LEU A 98 -11.31 11.08 2.51
CA LEU A 98 -11.47 11.08 1.06
C LEU A 98 -10.11 11.29 0.41
N ILE A 99 -9.72 10.33 -0.42
CA ILE A 99 -8.40 10.25 -1.04
C ILE A 99 -8.55 10.32 -2.54
N SER A 100 -7.80 11.19 -3.18
CA SER A 100 -7.58 11.18 -4.63
C SER A 100 -6.15 11.58 -4.91
N GLY A 101 -5.71 11.40 -6.15
CA GLY A 101 -4.33 11.76 -6.48
C GLY A 101 -4.09 11.79 -7.98
N GLU A 102 -2.99 12.42 -8.34
CA GLU A 102 -2.47 12.47 -9.69
C GLU A 102 -0.95 12.38 -9.66
N PHE A 103 -0.38 11.53 -10.49
CA PHE A 103 1.07 11.42 -10.61
C PHE A 103 1.58 12.47 -11.60
N ILE A 104 2.42 13.37 -11.11
CA ILE A 104 2.93 14.52 -11.88
C ILE A 104 4.12 14.12 -12.75
N LYS A 105 4.86 13.11 -12.32
CA LYS A 105 6.01 12.53 -13.01
C LYS A 105 5.90 11.01 -13.00
N PRO A 106 6.63 10.29 -13.88
CA PRO A 106 6.75 8.85 -13.73
C PRO A 106 7.25 8.51 -12.32
N SER A 107 6.57 7.62 -11.63
CA SER A 107 6.78 7.40 -10.20
C SER A 107 6.83 5.93 -9.85
N LYS A 108 7.63 5.61 -8.84
CA LYS A 108 7.68 4.30 -8.19
C LYS A 108 7.30 4.46 -6.73
N ILE A 109 6.36 3.64 -6.27
CA ILE A 109 5.80 3.76 -4.93
C ILE A 109 5.67 2.41 -4.25
N PHE A 110 5.63 2.43 -2.91
CA PHE A 110 4.99 1.38 -2.13
C PHE A 110 3.66 1.90 -1.62
N ALA A 111 2.61 1.08 -1.76
CA ALA A 111 1.34 1.28 -1.08
C ALA A 111 1.16 0.17 -0.06
N ILE A 112 0.99 0.53 1.20
CA ILE A 112 0.88 -0.39 2.32
C ILE A 112 -0.45 -0.15 3.00
N HIS A 113 -1.26 -1.20 3.15
CA HIS A 113 -2.52 -1.14 3.87
C HIS A 113 -2.50 -2.12 5.05
N SER A 114 -3.08 -1.76 6.17
CA SER A 114 -3.19 -2.63 7.34
C SER A 114 -4.52 -2.39 8.05
N PRO A 115 -5.28 -3.44 8.37
CA PRO A 115 -5.08 -4.84 8.00
C PRO A 115 -5.29 -5.09 6.50
N SER A 116 -5.04 -6.33 6.04
CA SER A 116 -5.29 -6.69 4.64
C SER A 116 -6.78 -6.99 4.45
N ILE A 117 -7.51 -6.02 3.94
CA ILE A 117 -8.94 -6.12 3.59
C ILE A 117 -9.12 -5.54 2.19
N PRO A 118 -8.89 -6.33 1.12
CA PRO A 118 -8.95 -5.81 -0.25
C PRO A 118 -10.28 -5.16 -0.62
N SER A 119 -11.38 -5.62 -0.05
CA SER A 119 -12.73 -5.09 -0.30
C SER A 119 -13.03 -3.76 0.41
N ASP A 120 -12.16 -3.32 1.31
CA ASP A 120 -12.38 -2.09 2.09
C ASP A 120 -11.98 -0.86 1.28
N LYS A 121 -12.72 -0.60 0.21
CA LYS A 121 -12.53 0.54 -0.68
C LYS A 121 -13.89 0.98 -1.19
N PHE A 122 -14.25 2.23 -0.93
CA PHE A 122 -15.57 2.77 -1.23
C PHE A 122 -15.47 4.07 -2.01
N LYS A 123 -16.42 4.25 -2.91
CA LYS A 123 -16.62 5.54 -3.60
C LYS A 123 -17.57 6.41 -2.79
N PRO A 124 -17.32 7.73 -2.73
CA PRO A 124 -18.25 8.63 -2.04
C PRO A 124 -19.59 8.73 -2.77
#